data_1a7b8d7477960ab200d4ef255b85defe
#
_entry.id   1a7b8d7477960ab200d4ef255b85defe
#
_cell.length_a   1.000
_cell.length_b   1.000
_cell.length_c   1.000
_cell.angle_alpha   90.00
_cell.angle_beta   90.00
_cell.angle_gamma   90.00
#
_symmetry.space_group_name_H-M   'P 1'
#
loop_
_entity.id
_entity.type
_entity.pdbx_description
1 polymer ?
#
loop_
_entity_poly.entity_id
_entity_poly.type
_entity_poly.pdbx_seq_one_letter_code
_entity_poly.pdbx_strand_id
1 'polypeptide(L)'
;ITPMLHRTMVATIVENAVIKGVIVESKAGREAILAKRVIDATGDADIAHRAGAIVHKTPVEKMMAVSVMFSMNGVDKTRFIEDVKSDPHTYSDWFGPGWGMKTSGKEDKLFSPYLKKPFEQAIESGLIPKNLTTITGTWGAISEQGDLSYLNIIHLAGLDATNPDHLT
;
A
#
# COMPACT_ATOMS: atom_id res chain seq x y z
N ILE A 1 24.16 10.48 4.39
CA ILE A 1 23.18 10.11 3.36
C ILE A 1 22.67 11.38 2.71
N THR A 2 22.71 11.44 1.39
CA THR A 2 22.19 12.58 0.62
C THR A 2 20.91 12.11 -0.09
N PRO A 3 19.70 12.56 0.34
CA PRO A 3 18.47 12.21 -0.35
C PRO A 3 18.40 12.96 -1.69
N MET A 4 17.94 12.27 -2.72
CA MET A 4 17.71 12.83 -4.05
C MET A 4 16.23 12.68 -4.40
N LEU A 5 15.42 13.62 -3.89
CA LEU A 5 13.96 13.58 -4.03
C LEU A 5 13.52 13.92 -5.47
N HIS A 6 12.31 13.48 -5.84
CA HIS A 6 11.68 13.73 -7.15
C HIS A 6 12.54 13.27 -8.36
N ARG A 7 13.28 12.19 -8.18
CA ARG A 7 14.00 11.50 -9.23
C ARG A 7 13.51 10.07 -9.37
N THR A 8 13.15 9.70 -10.57
CA THR A 8 12.71 8.34 -10.91
C THR A 8 13.83 7.61 -11.63
N MET A 9 14.23 6.44 -11.14
CA MET A 9 15.19 5.58 -11.82
C MET A 9 14.56 5.01 -13.09
N VAL A 10 15.23 5.19 -14.24
CA VAL A 10 14.71 4.79 -15.56
C VAL A 10 15.60 3.79 -16.28
N ALA A 11 16.88 3.70 -15.91
CA ALA A 11 17.80 2.73 -16.50
C ALA A 11 18.99 2.45 -15.58
N THR A 12 19.74 1.39 -15.86
CA THR A 12 21.00 1.04 -15.21
C THR A 12 22.16 1.25 -16.17
N ILE A 13 23.31 1.66 -15.64
CA ILE A 13 24.58 1.73 -16.37
C ILE A 13 25.34 0.46 -16.04
N VAL A 14 25.51 -0.43 -17.03
CA VAL A 14 26.19 -1.71 -16.87
C VAL A 14 27.39 -1.78 -17.79
N GLU A 15 28.54 -2.13 -17.27
CA GLU A 15 29.78 -2.35 -18.03
C GLU A 15 30.41 -3.68 -17.58
N ASN A 16 30.68 -4.56 -18.51
CA ASN A 16 31.29 -5.88 -18.22
C ASN A 16 30.56 -6.65 -17.11
N ALA A 17 29.21 -6.70 -17.18
CA ALA A 17 28.32 -7.30 -16.19
C ALA A 17 28.41 -6.69 -14.76
N VAL A 18 28.94 -5.48 -14.65
CA VAL A 18 29.02 -4.75 -13.37
C VAL A 18 28.17 -3.49 -13.47
N ILE A 19 27.28 -3.30 -12.51
CA ILE A 19 26.50 -2.06 -12.41
C ILE A 19 27.43 -0.92 -11.97
N LYS A 20 27.53 0.12 -12.79
CA LYS A 20 28.36 1.32 -12.56
C LYS A 20 27.54 2.49 -12.03
N GLY A 21 26.24 2.42 -12.14
CA GLY A 21 25.34 3.48 -11.72
C GLY A 21 23.93 3.31 -12.23
N VAL A 22 23.14 4.35 -12.10
CA VAL A 22 21.76 4.43 -12.57
C VAL A 22 21.52 5.71 -13.35
N ILE A 23 20.56 5.68 -14.25
CA ILE A 23 20.03 6.87 -14.93
C ILE A 23 18.71 7.22 -14.25
N VAL A 24 18.56 8.46 -13.88
CA VAL A 24 17.35 9.00 -13.27
C VAL A 24 16.75 10.10 -14.15
N GLU A 25 15.44 10.25 -14.08
CA GLU A 25 14.68 11.29 -14.74
C GLU A 25 14.06 12.22 -13.69
N SER A 26 14.06 13.50 -13.95
CA SER A 26 13.45 14.53 -13.12
C SER A 26 12.94 15.69 -13.99
N LYS A 27 12.30 16.69 -13.39
CA LYS A 27 11.96 17.94 -14.11
C LYS A 27 13.18 18.70 -14.63
N ALA A 28 14.36 18.49 -14.07
CA ALA A 28 15.61 19.07 -14.56
C ALA A 28 16.21 18.30 -15.76
N GLY A 29 15.57 17.18 -16.12
CA GLY A 29 16.02 16.30 -17.18
C GLY A 29 16.64 15.01 -16.67
N ARG A 30 17.38 14.36 -17.54
CA ARG A 30 18.01 13.05 -17.32
C ARG A 30 19.42 13.20 -16.80
N GLU A 31 19.73 12.47 -15.73
CA GLU A 31 21.04 12.51 -15.07
C GLU A 31 21.58 11.09 -14.88
N ALA A 32 22.90 10.93 -15.00
CA ALA A 32 23.60 9.70 -14.63
C ALA A 32 24.19 9.83 -13.23
N ILE A 33 23.89 8.89 -12.37
CA ILE A 33 24.47 8.81 -11.03
C ILE A 33 25.40 7.60 -11.00
N LEU A 34 26.70 7.87 -10.95
CA LEU A 34 27.72 6.84 -10.88
C LEU A 34 27.96 6.41 -9.43
N ALA A 35 28.15 5.12 -9.20
CA ALA A 35 28.34 4.56 -7.88
C ALA A 35 29.27 3.34 -7.91
N LYS A 36 30.07 3.18 -6.85
CA LYS A 36 30.90 1.97 -6.65
C LYS A 36 30.07 0.73 -6.28
N ARG A 37 28.92 0.93 -5.65
CA ARG A 37 27.96 -0.09 -5.27
C ARG A 37 26.56 0.48 -5.40
N VAL A 38 25.62 -0.35 -5.82
CA VAL A 38 24.21 0.00 -5.94
C VAL A 38 23.41 -1.00 -5.10
N ILE A 39 22.53 -0.49 -4.28
CA ILE A 39 21.58 -1.29 -3.52
C ILE A 39 20.21 -1.08 -4.17
N ASP A 40 19.62 -2.16 -4.66
CA ASP A 40 18.26 -2.14 -5.18
C ASP A 40 17.27 -2.25 -4.02
N ALA A 41 16.55 -1.17 -3.77
CA ALA A 41 15.49 -1.08 -2.77
C ALA A 41 14.19 -0.57 -3.40
N THR A 42 13.98 -0.86 -4.69
CA THR A 42 12.82 -0.40 -5.46
C THR A 42 11.51 -1.12 -5.10
N GLY A 43 11.60 -2.25 -4.39
CA GLY A 43 10.45 -3.09 -4.05
C GLY A 43 10.24 -4.22 -5.06
N ASP A 44 10.39 -3.94 -6.35
CA ASP A 44 10.13 -4.89 -7.44
C ASP A 44 11.40 -5.33 -8.21
N ALA A 45 12.59 -5.09 -7.63
CA ALA A 45 13.88 -5.41 -8.24
C ALA A 45 14.10 -4.71 -9.60
N ASP A 46 13.65 -3.48 -9.75
CA ASP A 46 13.72 -2.72 -11.00
C ASP A 46 15.14 -2.52 -11.51
N ILE A 47 16.09 -2.23 -10.60
CA ILE A 47 17.49 -2.05 -10.95
C ILE A 47 18.10 -3.37 -11.41
N ALA A 48 17.84 -4.45 -10.67
CA ALA A 48 18.35 -5.78 -11.00
C ALA A 48 17.81 -6.25 -12.37
N HIS A 49 16.51 -6.10 -12.60
CA HIS A 49 15.88 -6.44 -13.88
C HIS A 49 16.49 -5.64 -15.03
N ARG A 50 16.58 -4.32 -14.90
CA ARG A 50 17.15 -3.45 -15.95
C ARG A 50 18.66 -3.64 -16.15
N ALA A 51 19.34 -4.23 -15.18
CA ALA A 51 20.75 -4.63 -15.31
C ALA A 51 20.94 -5.98 -15.99
N GLY A 52 19.85 -6.68 -16.34
CA GLY A 52 19.90 -7.99 -17.00
C GLY A 52 20.04 -9.16 -16.03
N ALA A 53 19.81 -8.96 -14.74
CA ALA A 53 19.76 -10.06 -13.77
C ALA A 53 18.52 -10.94 -14.01
N ILE A 54 18.64 -12.22 -13.68
CA ILE A 54 17.50 -13.13 -13.70
C ILE A 54 16.59 -12.77 -12.54
N VAL A 55 15.36 -12.40 -12.83
CA VAL A 55 14.31 -12.12 -11.85
C VAL A 55 13.13 -13.05 -12.05
N HIS A 56 12.46 -13.39 -10.97
CA HIS A 56 11.23 -14.18 -11.00
C HIS A 56 10.03 -13.30 -10.77
N LYS A 57 9.14 -13.21 -11.74
CA LYS A 57 7.87 -12.51 -11.60
C LYS A 57 6.82 -13.48 -11.06
N THR A 58 6.15 -13.09 -9.98
CA THR A 58 5.04 -13.86 -9.45
C THR A 58 3.91 -13.93 -10.48
N PRO A 59 3.31 -15.09 -10.73
CA PRO A 59 2.13 -15.20 -11.60
C PRO A 59 0.98 -14.31 -11.08
N VAL A 60 0.23 -13.70 -11.99
CA VAL A 60 -0.79 -12.68 -11.66
C VAL A 60 -1.81 -13.19 -10.64
N GLU A 61 -2.22 -14.45 -10.77
CA GLU A 61 -3.17 -15.09 -9.85
C GLU A 61 -2.63 -15.31 -8.42
N LYS A 62 -1.32 -15.13 -8.24
CA LYS A 62 -0.63 -15.23 -6.94
C LYS A 62 -0.03 -13.90 -6.48
N MET A 63 -0.21 -12.85 -7.26
CA MET A 63 0.23 -11.51 -6.85
C MET A 63 -0.61 -11.01 -5.68
N MET A 64 0.02 -10.19 -4.85
CA MET A 64 -0.71 -9.45 -3.83
C MET A 64 -1.72 -8.53 -4.49
N ALA A 65 -2.87 -8.36 -3.85
CA ALA A 65 -3.89 -7.43 -4.31
C ALA A 65 -3.34 -6.00 -4.35
N VAL A 66 -3.72 -5.27 -5.38
CA VAL A 66 -3.45 -3.84 -5.50
C VAL A 66 -4.43 -3.08 -4.61
N SER A 67 -3.96 -2.04 -3.95
CA SER A 67 -4.77 -1.26 -3.03
C SER A 67 -4.52 0.23 -3.23
N VAL A 68 -5.58 1.02 -3.08
CA VAL A 68 -5.50 2.48 -3.00
C VAL A 68 -5.74 2.90 -1.57
N MET A 69 -4.74 3.52 -0.97
CA MET A 69 -4.87 4.10 0.37
C MET A 69 -5.23 5.57 0.28
N PHE A 70 -6.12 6.01 1.16
CA PHE A 70 -6.55 7.39 1.26
C PHE A 70 -6.76 7.80 2.71
N SER A 71 -7.04 9.06 2.94
CA SER A 71 -7.39 9.61 4.25
C SER A 71 -8.69 10.40 4.12
N MET A 72 -9.42 10.48 5.23
CA MET A 72 -10.65 11.28 5.35
C MET A 72 -10.50 12.28 6.47
N ASN A 73 -11.18 13.40 6.38
CA ASN A 73 -11.30 14.38 7.46
C ASN A 73 -12.77 14.55 7.87
N GLY A 74 -13.00 15.26 8.98
CA GLY A 74 -14.34 15.54 9.48
C GLY A 74 -15.05 14.32 10.10
N VAL A 75 -14.30 13.29 10.48
CA VAL A 75 -14.84 12.13 11.19
C VAL A 75 -15.03 12.49 12.66
N ASP A 76 -16.24 12.28 13.17
CA ASP A 76 -16.49 12.38 14.62
C ASP A 76 -15.79 11.24 15.34
N LYS A 77 -14.66 11.55 15.96
CA LYS A 77 -13.81 10.58 16.64
C LYS A 77 -14.54 9.81 17.73
N THR A 78 -15.32 10.51 18.54
CA THR A 78 -16.03 9.90 19.67
C THR A 78 -17.04 8.88 19.16
N ARG A 79 -17.89 9.27 18.22
CA ARG A 79 -18.87 8.38 17.60
C ARG A 79 -18.22 7.21 16.88
N PHE A 80 -17.13 7.46 16.15
CA PHE A 80 -16.40 6.40 15.44
C PHE A 80 -15.86 5.34 16.41
N ILE A 81 -15.23 5.79 17.51
CA ILE A 81 -14.70 4.89 18.54
C ILE A 81 -15.82 4.15 19.30
N GLU A 82 -16.92 4.81 19.59
CA GLU A 82 -18.08 4.21 20.24
C GLU A 82 -18.71 3.15 19.34
N ASP A 83 -18.83 3.40 18.03
CA ASP A 83 -19.32 2.44 17.05
C ASP A 83 -18.41 1.22 16.97
N VAL A 84 -17.10 1.42 16.85
CA VAL A 84 -16.12 0.33 16.88
C VAL A 84 -16.21 -0.52 18.16
N LYS A 85 -16.45 0.11 19.30
CA LYS A 85 -16.57 -0.57 20.60
C LYS A 85 -17.90 -1.29 20.77
N SER A 86 -18.96 -0.79 20.16
CA SER A 86 -20.32 -1.29 20.34
C SER A 86 -20.54 -2.69 19.76
N ASP A 87 -19.84 -3.01 18.67
CA ASP A 87 -19.90 -4.32 18.02
C ASP A 87 -18.49 -4.81 17.63
N PRO A 88 -17.70 -5.30 18.58
CA PRO A 88 -16.35 -5.79 18.31
C PRO A 88 -16.31 -7.00 17.36
N HIS A 89 -17.43 -7.72 17.16
CA HIS A 89 -17.50 -8.80 16.19
C HIS A 89 -17.57 -8.33 14.74
N THR A 90 -17.89 -7.06 14.52
CA THR A 90 -17.86 -6.42 13.20
C THR A 90 -16.43 -6.18 12.73
N TYR A 91 -15.48 -6.16 13.64
CA TYR A 91 -14.08 -5.84 13.41
C TYR A 91 -13.18 -7.01 13.79
N SER A 92 -12.16 -7.27 13.02
CA SER A 92 -11.12 -8.24 13.33
C SER A 92 -9.77 -7.72 12.90
N ASP A 93 -8.73 -8.06 13.64
CA ASP A 93 -7.36 -7.75 13.23
C ASP A 93 -6.71 -8.88 12.42
N TRP A 94 -5.46 -8.71 12.07
CA TRP A 94 -4.66 -9.68 11.31
C TRP A 94 -4.51 -11.03 12.02
N PHE A 95 -4.71 -11.07 13.32
CA PHE A 95 -4.48 -12.24 14.16
C PHE A 95 -5.75 -13.04 14.42
N GLY A 96 -6.88 -12.64 13.84
CA GLY A 96 -8.13 -13.40 13.92
C GLY A 96 -9.19 -12.82 14.87
N PRO A 97 -10.22 -13.60 15.18
CA PRO A 97 -11.32 -13.14 16.03
C PRO A 97 -10.84 -12.90 17.47
N GLY A 98 -11.42 -11.91 18.12
CA GLY A 98 -11.16 -11.60 19.53
C GLY A 98 -10.05 -10.60 19.78
N TRP A 99 -9.72 -9.75 18.82
CA TRP A 99 -8.83 -8.62 19.06
C TRP A 99 -9.38 -7.70 20.14
N GLY A 100 -8.49 -7.28 21.03
CA GLY A 100 -8.80 -6.20 21.96
C GLY A 100 -8.36 -4.88 21.35
N MET A 101 -9.14 -3.83 21.57
CA MET A 101 -8.73 -2.49 21.15
C MET A 101 -7.47 -2.10 21.90
N LYS A 102 -6.32 -2.14 21.23
CA LYS A 102 -5.03 -1.77 21.79
C LYS A 102 -4.62 -0.40 21.29
N THR A 103 -3.87 0.29 22.11
CA THR A 103 -3.29 1.56 21.70
C THR A 103 -1.98 1.31 20.96
N SER A 104 -1.74 2.01 19.86
CA SER A 104 -0.47 1.93 19.12
C SER A 104 0.68 2.58 19.87
N GLY A 105 0.41 3.37 20.89
CA GLY A 105 1.38 4.21 21.59
C GLY A 105 1.81 5.45 20.79
N LYS A 106 1.30 5.59 19.59
CA LYS A 106 1.42 6.78 18.75
C LYS A 106 0.09 7.49 18.79
N GLU A 107 -0.29 8.29 17.94
CA GLU A 107 -1.51 9.12 17.90
C GLU A 107 -2.61 8.62 18.85
N ASP A 108 -3.69 8.08 18.35
CA ASP A 108 -4.84 7.71 19.15
C ASP A 108 -4.93 6.29 19.56
N LYS A 109 -3.87 5.56 19.35
CA LYS A 109 -3.78 4.33 20.08
C LYS A 109 -4.80 3.25 19.64
N LEU A 110 -5.27 3.29 18.42
CA LEU A 110 -6.09 2.25 17.83
C LEU A 110 -5.22 1.38 16.92
N PHE A 111 -5.26 0.09 17.16
CA PHE A 111 -4.67 -0.88 16.25
C PHE A 111 -5.64 -1.12 15.10
N SER A 112 -5.14 -1.16 13.85
CA SER A 112 -5.93 -1.26 12.63
C SER A 112 -6.90 -2.46 12.62
N PRO A 113 -8.15 -2.34 13.01
CA PRO A 113 -9.11 -3.41 12.86
C PRO A 113 -9.72 -3.43 11.46
N TYR A 114 -10.20 -4.58 11.06
CA TYR A 114 -10.95 -4.74 9.81
C TYR A 114 -12.42 -4.39 10.00
N LEU A 115 -12.92 -3.55 9.13
CA LEU A 115 -14.33 -3.16 9.04
C LEU A 115 -15.04 -4.08 8.04
N LYS A 116 -15.53 -5.23 8.46
CA LYS A 116 -16.14 -6.23 7.55
C LYS A 116 -17.61 -5.98 7.27
N LYS A 117 -18.41 -5.93 8.29
CA LYS A 117 -19.88 -5.93 8.19
C LYS A 117 -20.45 -4.79 7.33
N PRO A 118 -19.99 -3.53 7.43
CA PRO A 118 -20.48 -2.48 6.55
C PRO A 118 -20.21 -2.77 5.07
N PHE A 119 -19.08 -3.40 4.75
CA PHE A 119 -18.74 -3.74 3.37
C PHE A 119 -19.52 -4.95 2.87
N GLU A 120 -19.71 -5.96 3.70
CA GLU A 120 -20.56 -7.11 3.39
C GLU A 120 -22.00 -6.67 3.09
N GLN A 121 -22.56 -5.79 3.90
CA GLN A 121 -23.88 -5.20 3.67
C GLN A 121 -23.94 -4.37 2.38
N ALA A 122 -22.89 -3.61 2.07
CA ALA A 122 -22.82 -2.85 0.83
C ALA A 122 -22.71 -3.75 -0.42
N ILE A 123 -22.03 -4.89 -0.32
CA ILE A 123 -21.99 -5.89 -1.38
C ILE A 123 -23.34 -6.56 -1.55
N GLU A 124 -23.99 -6.97 -0.45
CA GLU A 124 -25.31 -7.61 -0.46
C GLU A 124 -26.38 -6.68 -1.05
N SER A 125 -26.33 -5.39 -0.72
CA SER A 125 -27.27 -4.37 -1.24
C SER A 125 -26.97 -3.92 -2.67
N GLY A 126 -25.86 -4.40 -3.26
CA GLY A 126 -25.44 -4.04 -4.61
C GLY A 126 -24.79 -2.65 -4.75
N LEU A 127 -24.47 -1.99 -3.65
CA LEU A 127 -23.72 -0.74 -3.66
C LEU A 127 -22.25 -0.96 -4.07
N ILE A 128 -21.72 -2.13 -3.78
CA ILE A 128 -20.38 -2.56 -4.18
C ILE A 128 -20.52 -3.78 -5.09
N PRO A 129 -19.86 -3.81 -6.24
CA PRO A 129 -19.87 -4.95 -7.15
C PRO A 129 -19.41 -6.26 -6.48
N LYS A 130 -20.12 -7.37 -6.71
CA LYS A 130 -19.83 -8.67 -6.10
C LYS A 130 -18.48 -9.27 -6.47
N ASN A 131 -17.89 -8.83 -7.58
CA ASN A 131 -16.55 -9.25 -7.99
C ASN A 131 -15.42 -8.57 -7.21
N LEU A 132 -15.72 -7.51 -6.47
CA LEU A 132 -14.79 -6.90 -5.51
C LEU A 132 -14.89 -7.63 -4.15
N THR A 133 -14.55 -8.91 -4.14
CA THR A 133 -14.78 -9.80 -2.99
C THR A 133 -13.77 -9.67 -1.87
N THR A 134 -12.71 -8.90 -2.06
CA THR A 134 -11.64 -8.71 -1.08
C THR A 134 -11.62 -7.29 -0.50
N ILE A 135 -12.79 -6.78 -0.13
CA ILE A 135 -12.87 -5.53 0.60
C ILE A 135 -12.67 -5.84 2.08
N THR A 136 -11.59 -5.35 2.62
CA THR A 136 -11.31 -5.35 4.06
C THR A 136 -11.15 -3.90 4.48
N GLY A 137 -11.91 -3.47 5.47
CA GLY A 137 -11.76 -2.12 5.99
C GLY A 137 -10.66 -2.08 7.05
N THR A 138 -9.54 -1.47 6.75
CA THR A 138 -8.51 -1.16 7.76
C THR A 138 -8.25 0.33 7.79
N TRP A 139 -7.89 0.85 8.96
CA TRP A 139 -7.42 2.22 9.12
C TRP A 139 -6.16 2.27 9.99
N GLY A 140 -5.38 3.35 9.86
CA GLY A 140 -4.18 3.55 10.65
C GLY A 140 -4.45 4.24 11.98
N ALA A 141 -4.96 5.44 11.96
CA ALA A 141 -5.21 6.26 13.14
C ALA A 141 -6.33 7.27 12.91
N ILE A 142 -6.92 7.76 13.98
CA ILE A 142 -7.83 8.89 13.97
C ILE A 142 -7.32 9.98 14.92
N SER A 143 -7.16 11.21 14.40
CA SER A 143 -6.69 12.35 15.18
C SER A 143 -7.80 12.98 16.03
N GLU A 144 -7.43 13.86 16.96
CA GLU A 144 -8.40 14.65 17.74
C GLU A 144 -9.23 15.60 16.84
N GLN A 145 -8.69 15.97 15.69
CA GLN A 145 -9.35 16.83 14.70
C GLN A 145 -10.27 16.04 13.75
N GLY A 146 -10.32 14.71 13.89
CA GLY A 146 -11.16 13.85 13.06
C GLY A 146 -10.53 13.47 11.71
N ASP A 147 -9.20 13.51 11.63
CA ASP A 147 -8.49 12.98 10.47
C ASP A 147 -8.31 11.47 10.61
N LEU A 148 -9.00 10.71 9.79
CA LEU A 148 -8.90 9.26 9.70
C LEU A 148 -7.92 8.90 8.59
N SER A 149 -6.78 8.34 8.95
CA SER A 149 -5.65 8.10 8.05
C SER A 149 -5.47 6.64 7.66
N TYR A 150 -4.76 6.44 6.56
CA TYR A 150 -4.38 5.12 6.04
C TYR A 150 -5.56 4.15 5.86
N LEU A 151 -6.65 4.64 5.29
CA LEU A 151 -7.77 3.80 4.91
C LEU A 151 -7.32 2.87 3.77
N ASN A 152 -7.18 1.60 4.08
CA ASN A 152 -6.81 0.55 3.16
C ASN A 152 -8.02 -0.40 3.00
N ILE A 153 -8.93 -0.02 2.13
CA ILE A 153 -10.26 -0.62 2.07
C ILE A 153 -10.43 -1.51 0.84
N ILE A 154 -9.87 -1.08 -0.29
CA ILE A 154 -10.10 -1.72 -1.59
C ILE A 154 -8.90 -2.57 -1.93
N HIS A 155 -9.10 -3.87 -2.04
CA HIS A 155 -8.09 -4.83 -2.47
C HIS A 155 -8.54 -5.46 -3.79
N LEU A 156 -7.86 -5.12 -4.89
CA LEU A 156 -8.13 -5.64 -6.22
C LEU A 156 -7.14 -6.78 -6.51
N ALA A 157 -7.64 -8.00 -6.47
CA ALA A 157 -6.86 -9.19 -6.80
C ALA A 157 -6.85 -9.45 -8.32
N GLY A 158 -5.87 -10.21 -8.79
CA GLY A 158 -5.79 -10.61 -10.20
C GLY A 158 -5.30 -9.51 -11.13
N LEU A 159 -4.68 -8.47 -10.59
CA LEU A 159 -4.06 -7.39 -11.36
C LEU A 159 -2.54 -7.50 -11.29
N ASP A 160 -1.90 -7.22 -12.42
CA ASP A 160 -0.45 -7.04 -12.49
C ASP A 160 -0.11 -5.56 -12.27
N ALA A 161 0.30 -5.21 -11.06
CA ALA A 161 0.66 -3.84 -10.70
C ALA A 161 1.89 -3.30 -11.45
N THR A 162 2.64 -4.16 -12.15
CA THR A 162 3.76 -3.75 -13.01
C THR A 162 3.33 -3.41 -14.43
N ASN A 163 2.07 -3.67 -14.77
CA ASN A 163 1.48 -3.33 -16.07
C ASN A 163 0.55 -2.11 -15.91
N PRO A 164 0.92 -0.93 -16.45
CA PRO A 164 0.09 0.26 -16.34
C PRO A 164 -1.33 0.09 -16.92
N ASP A 165 -1.50 -0.77 -17.94
CA ASP A 165 -2.80 -1.02 -18.55
C ASP A 165 -3.77 -1.77 -17.61
N HIS A 166 -3.27 -2.42 -16.56
CA HIS A 166 -4.08 -3.03 -15.53
C HIS A 166 -4.51 -2.05 -14.42
N LEU A 167 -3.94 -0.84 -14.42
CA LEU A 167 -4.17 0.18 -13.38
C LEU A 167 -5.02 1.36 -13.87
N THR A 168 -5.41 1.34 -15.10
CA THR A 168 -6.33 2.30 -15.76
C THR A 168 -7.66 1.62 -16.10
#